data_295796d6be2633bba334d7dbaadf35c7
#
_entry.id   295796d6be2633bba334d7dbaadf35c7
#
_cell.length_a   1.000
_cell.length_b   1.000
_cell.length_c   1.000
_cell.angle_alpha   90.00
_cell.angle_beta   90.00
_cell.angle_gamma   90.00
#
_symmetry.space_group_name_H-M   'P 1'
#
loop_
_entity.id
_entity.type
_entity.pdbx_description
1 polymer ?
#
loop_
_entity_poly.entity_id
_entity_poly.type
_entity_poly.pdbx_seq_one_letter_code
_entity_poly.pdbx_strand_id
1 'polypeptide(L)'
;MKLQIKHRTSYRYARPVGLLAHRLMLSPRTAQQLRTLSFGIDCSARGSIDWAQDVFGNTIATVTFSEQTSELTISSDAVVEQTADPWPVFNIDISAHTYPFTYSSEDKTDLGAFAVATSSRGAVSDWAGAFVRSRPTDTLSLLKDLNAGILTNVTYRIRDEEGTQSPEQTLELASGSCRDIAALFIEAVRCLGFGARAVSGYLYDPQASVDDGGSTHAWAEVYLPGAGWIAFDPTHRRVGAACLIPVAFARNNGQIMPVTGGYAGTPEDFVEMDVSVKVIEIQE
;
A
#
# COMPACT_ATOMS: atom_id res chain seq x y z
N MET A 1 -13.81 -13.76 8.88
CA MET A 1 -12.81 -13.94 9.95
C MET A 1 -12.58 -12.63 10.69
N LYS A 2 -12.30 -12.71 11.99
CA LYS A 2 -11.87 -11.53 12.76
C LYS A 2 -10.36 -11.54 12.89
N LEU A 3 -9.73 -10.40 12.62
CA LEU A 3 -8.28 -10.24 12.68
C LEU A 3 -7.92 -9.12 13.68
N GLN A 4 -6.98 -9.40 14.56
CA GLN A 4 -6.32 -8.38 15.37
C GLN A 4 -5.00 -7.98 14.73
N ILE A 5 -4.78 -6.68 14.59
CA ILE A 5 -3.57 -6.08 14.06
C ILE A 5 -2.88 -5.33 15.19
N LYS A 6 -1.63 -5.67 15.47
CA LYS A 6 -0.76 -4.91 16.38
C LYS A 6 0.43 -4.39 15.59
N HIS A 7 0.53 -3.07 15.50
CA HIS A 7 1.66 -2.40 14.86
C HIS A 7 2.43 -1.61 15.92
N ARG A 8 3.75 -1.72 15.88
CA ARG A 8 4.66 -0.96 16.72
C ARG A 8 5.81 -0.44 15.87
N THR A 9 6.04 0.88 15.93
CA THR A 9 7.24 1.52 15.39
C THR A 9 7.99 2.15 16.55
N SER A 10 9.26 1.83 16.71
CA SER A 10 10.12 2.34 17.77
C SER A 10 11.32 3.06 17.16
N TYR A 11 11.64 4.22 17.71
CA TYR A 11 12.80 5.03 17.35
C TYR A 11 13.69 5.17 18.59
N ARG A 12 14.99 5.09 18.38
CA ARG A 12 15.99 5.32 19.44
C ARG A 12 16.97 6.39 18.98
N TYR A 13 17.26 7.29 19.89
CA TYR A 13 18.17 8.41 19.68
C TYR A 13 19.33 8.33 20.69
N ALA A 14 20.53 8.79 20.29
CA ALA A 14 21.74 8.80 21.13
C ALA A 14 21.61 9.73 22.35
N ARG A 15 20.73 10.73 22.28
CA ARG A 15 20.41 11.69 23.36
C ARG A 15 18.95 12.14 23.25
N PRO A 16 18.39 12.78 24.27
CA PRO A 16 17.05 13.36 24.16
C PRO A 16 16.98 14.40 23.04
N VAL A 17 16.03 14.25 22.12
CA VAL A 17 15.76 15.14 20.99
C VAL A 17 14.33 15.69 21.08
N GLY A 18 14.12 16.89 20.55
CA GLY A 18 12.78 17.43 20.36
C GLY A 18 12.11 16.75 19.16
N LEU A 19 10.97 16.09 19.37
CA LEU A 19 10.23 15.46 18.29
C LEU A 19 9.42 16.52 17.52
N LEU A 20 9.51 16.51 16.20
CA LEU A 20 8.62 17.28 15.33
C LEU A 20 7.26 16.59 15.23
N ALA A 21 6.27 17.23 14.64
CA ALA A 21 4.97 16.61 14.41
C ALA A 21 5.12 15.32 13.57
N HIS A 22 4.48 14.24 14.04
CA HIS A 22 4.41 12.97 13.33
C HIS A 22 3.03 12.79 12.74
N ARG A 23 2.99 12.40 11.46
CA ARG A 23 1.77 12.06 10.75
C ARG A 23 1.68 10.54 10.64
N LEU A 24 0.58 9.99 11.12
CA LEU A 24 0.35 8.56 11.21
C LEU A 24 -0.83 8.17 10.33
N MET A 25 -0.65 7.15 9.50
CA MET A 25 -1.70 6.47 8.74
C MET A 25 -1.67 5.01 9.14
N LEU A 26 -2.37 4.67 10.22
CA LEU A 26 -2.36 3.33 10.83
C LEU A 26 -3.77 2.75 10.97
N SER A 27 -4.82 3.57 10.78
CA SER A 27 -6.21 3.14 10.93
C SER A 27 -6.66 2.31 9.74
N PRO A 28 -7.07 1.03 9.93
CA PRO A 28 -7.68 0.25 8.86
C PRO A 28 -8.90 0.95 8.28
N ARG A 29 -9.03 0.90 6.94
CA ARG A 29 -10.16 1.50 6.24
C ARG A 29 -11.32 0.53 6.19
N THR A 30 -12.49 0.97 6.64
CA THR A 30 -13.72 0.23 6.39
C THR A 30 -14.05 0.27 4.89
N ALA A 31 -14.36 -0.90 4.32
CA ALA A 31 -14.75 -1.11 2.94
C ALA A 31 -15.92 -2.12 2.90
N GLN A 32 -16.41 -2.45 1.71
CA GLN A 32 -17.54 -3.39 1.57
C GLN A 32 -17.27 -4.76 2.23
N GLN A 33 -16.04 -5.23 2.18
CA GLN A 33 -15.63 -6.55 2.67
C GLN A 33 -14.71 -6.49 3.90
N LEU A 34 -14.47 -5.29 4.44
CA LEU A 34 -13.65 -5.06 5.62
C LEU A 34 -14.32 -4.05 6.55
N ARG A 35 -14.60 -4.46 7.78
CA ARG A 35 -15.18 -3.60 8.81
C ARG A 35 -14.21 -3.45 9.97
N THR A 36 -13.85 -2.22 10.32
CA THR A 36 -13.08 -1.93 11.52
C THR A 36 -14.01 -1.98 12.72
N LEU A 37 -13.71 -2.88 13.68
CA LEU A 37 -14.49 -3.06 14.91
C LEU A 37 -13.96 -2.20 16.04
N SER A 38 -12.63 -2.07 16.14
CA SER A 38 -11.95 -1.19 17.08
C SER A 38 -10.63 -0.71 16.50
N PHE A 39 -10.18 0.46 16.96
CA PHE A 39 -8.87 1.02 16.60
C PHE A 39 -8.41 1.98 17.69
N GLY A 40 -7.13 1.92 18.04
CA GLY A 40 -6.47 2.84 18.94
C GLY A 40 -5.02 3.08 18.57
N ILE A 41 -4.50 4.26 18.91
CA ILE A 41 -3.09 4.64 18.81
C ILE A 41 -2.62 5.06 20.21
N ASP A 42 -1.41 4.64 20.56
CA ASP A 42 -0.69 5.07 21.75
C ASP A 42 0.74 5.49 21.37
N CYS A 43 1.26 6.51 22.07
CA CYS A 43 2.61 7.02 21.92
C CYS A 43 3.31 7.07 23.28
N SER A 44 4.55 6.60 23.38
CA SER A 44 5.32 6.60 24.63
C SER A 44 5.69 8.00 25.12
N ALA A 45 5.90 8.93 24.19
CA ALA A 45 6.20 10.33 24.52
C ALA A 45 4.88 11.12 24.68
N ARG A 46 4.88 12.04 25.65
CA ARG A 46 3.71 12.88 25.95
C ARG A 46 3.41 13.84 24.81
N GLY A 47 2.15 13.86 24.35
CA GLY A 47 1.72 14.72 23.26
C GLY A 47 0.21 14.78 23.11
N SER A 48 -0.24 15.45 22.07
CA SER A 48 -1.64 15.52 21.63
C SER A 48 -1.79 14.88 20.25
N ILE A 49 -2.96 14.31 19.98
CA ILE A 49 -3.30 13.71 18.69
C ILE A 49 -4.48 14.48 18.09
N ASP A 50 -4.27 15.02 16.90
CA ASP A 50 -5.30 15.66 16.09
C ASP A 50 -5.65 14.76 14.90
N TRP A 51 -6.95 14.62 14.63
CA TRP A 51 -7.46 13.76 13.57
C TRP A 51 -7.96 14.56 12.38
N ALA A 52 -7.60 14.09 11.19
CA ALA A 52 -8.04 14.67 9.92
C ALA A 52 -8.26 13.59 8.86
N GLN A 53 -8.82 14.00 7.72
CA GLN A 53 -8.83 13.20 6.51
C GLN A 53 -8.13 13.97 5.39
N ASP A 54 -7.36 13.26 4.56
CA ASP A 54 -6.79 13.85 3.36
C ASP A 54 -7.78 13.85 2.19
N VAL A 55 -7.31 14.34 1.03
CA VAL A 55 -8.13 14.42 -0.20
C VAL A 55 -8.58 13.05 -0.73
N PHE A 56 -7.96 11.98 -0.27
CA PHE A 56 -8.33 10.61 -0.61
C PHE A 56 -9.25 9.97 0.45
N GLY A 57 -9.56 10.70 1.52
CA GLY A 57 -10.35 10.20 2.65
C GLY A 57 -9.57 9.23 3.54
N ASN A 58 -8.23 9.25 3.52
CA ASN A 58 -7.41 8.51 4.46
C ASN A 58 -7.47 9.16 5.84
N THR A 59 -7.60 8.36 6.88
CA THR A 59 -7.55 8.85 8.26
C THR A 59 -6.11 9.16 8.64
N ILE A 60 -5.87 10.39 9.08
CA ILE A 60 -4.58 10.90 9.51
C ILE A 60 -4.66 11.25 10.99
N ALA A 61 -3.74 10.71 11.79
CA ALA A 61 -3.46 11.20 13.12
C ALA A 61 -2.18 12.04 13.08
N THR A 62 -2.26 13.30 13.47
CA THR A 62 -1.08 14.16 13.65
C THR A 62 -0.75 14.22 15.13
N VAL A 63 0.42 13.73 15.52
CA VAL A 63 0.91 13.72 16.90
C VAL A 63 1.88 14.86 17.07
N THR A 64 1.61 15.74 18.04
CA THR A 64 2.49 16.83 18.45
C THR A 64 3.01 16.53 19.85
N PHE A 65 4.33 16.51 20.02
CA PHE A 65 4.99 16.15 21.27
C PHE A 65 5.39 17.38 22.08
N SER A 66 5.35 17.26 23.41
CA SER A 66 5.62 18.37 24.34
C SER A 66 6.91 18.22 25.12
N GLU A 67 7.62 17.11 24.96
CA GLU A 67 8.85 16.82 25.72
C GLU A 67 9.97 16.30 24.81
N GLN A 68 11.20 16.42 25.28
CA GLN A 68 12.34 15.77 24.63
C GLN A 68 12.44 14.32 25.13
N THR A 69 12.84 13.43 24.23
CA THR A 69 13.00 12.00 24.56
C THR A 69 14.14 11.38 23.77
N SER A 70 14.77 10.35 24.33
CA SER A 70 15.73 9.49 23.62
C SER A 70 15.07 8.28 22.98
N GLU A 71 13.77 8.05 23.23
CA GLU A 71 13.03 6.93 22.67
C GLU A 71 11.60 7.36 22.34
N LEU A 72 11.11 6.98 21.16
CA LEU A 72 9.70 7.12 20.78
C LEU A 72 9.18 5.75 20.33
N THR A 73 8.12 5.30 20.97
CA THR A 73 7.34 4.15 20.50
C THR A 73 5.94 4.62 20.11
N ILE A 74 5.53 4.29 18.88
CA ILE A 74 4.18 4.51 18.37
C ILE A 74 3.57 3.12 18.19
N SER A 75 2.45 2.87 18.87
CA SER A 75 1.74 1.60 18.81
C SER A 75 0.32 1.81 18.32
N SER A 76 -0.19 0.89 17.49
CA SER A 76 -1.62 0.82 17.18
C SER A 76 -2.13 -0.60 17.39
N ASP A 77 -3.37 -0.70 17.86
CA ASP A 77 -4.12 -1.94 17.99
C ASP A 77 -5.45 -1.77 17.26
N ALA A 78 -5.76 -2.71 16.39
CA ALA A 78 -7.01 -2.70 15.63
C ALA A 78 -7.63 -4.10 15.60
N VAL A 79 -8.94 -4.15 15.61
CA VAL A 79 -9.70 -5.37 15.31
C VAL A 79 -10.55 -5.10 14.08
N VAL A 80 -10.44 -5.99 13.10
CA VAL A 80 -11.21 -5.90 11.86
C VAL A 80 -11.95 -7.21 11.60
N GLU A 81 -13.08 -7.10 10.90
CA GLU A 81 -13.80 -8.24 10.34
C GLU A 81 -13.60 -8.23 8.83
N GLN A 82 -12.96 -9.29 8.32
CA GLN A 82 -12.67 -9.50 6.91
C GLN A 82 -13.65 -10.55 6.35
N THR A 83 -14.37 -10.18 5.27
CA THR A 83 -15.34 -11.06 4.59
C THR A 83 -15.01 -11.28 3.12
N ALA A 84 -13.86 -10.77 2.64
CA ALA A 84 -13.45 -10.94 1.25
C ALA A 84 -13.22 -12.42 0.90
N ASP A 85 -13.74 -12.79 -0.26
CA ASP A 85 -13.60 -14.15 -0.80
C ASP A 85 -12.15 -14.37 -1.30
N PRO A 86 -11.51 -15.51 -0.96
CA PRO A 86 -10.22 -15.89 -1.54
C PRO A 86 -10.24 -16.07 -3.05
N TRP A 87 -11.40 -16.35 -3.63
CA TRP A 87 -11.63 -16.55 -5.06
C TRP A 87 -12.66 -15.54 -5.59
N PRO A 88 -12.34 -14.25 -5.63
CA PRO A 88 -13.32 -13.23 -5.97
C PRO A 88 -13.75 -13.31 -7.43
N VAL A 89 -15.04 -13.12 -7.66
CA VAL A 89 -15.62 -12.90 -8.97
C VAL A 89 -15.84 -11.39 -9.15
N PHE A 90 -15.29 -10.82 -10.22
CA PHE A 90 -15.41 -9.40 -10.51
C PHE A 90 -16.47 -9.16 -11.58
N ASN A 91 -17.43 -8.33 -11.28
CA ASN A 91 -18.49 -7.96 -12.20
C ASN A 91 -18.03 -6.79 -13.10
N ILE A 92 -17.14 -7.10 -14.04
CA ILE A 92 -16.59 -6.10 -14.98
C ILE A 92 -17.67 -5.74 -16.00
N ASP A 93 -17.80 -4.45 -16.36
CA ASP A 93 -18.70 -4.01 -17.43
C ASP A 93 -18.26 -4.61 -18.77
N ILE A 94 -19.23 -4.96 -19.62
CA ILE A 94 -18.96 -5.59 -20.91
C ILE A 94 -18.06 -4.74 -21.81
N SER A 95 -18.15 -3.42 -21.70
CA SER A 95 -17.31 -2.47 -22.44
C SER A 95 -15.83 -2.54 -22.06
N ALA A 96 -15.50 -3.10 -20.89
CA ALA A 96 -14.15 -3.22 -20.36
C ALA A 96 -13.65 -4.67 -20.26
N HIS A 97 -14.43 -5.67 -20.71
CA HIS A 97 -14.01 -7.07 -20.74
C HIS A 97 -12.79 -7.31 -21.62
N THR A 98 -12.65 -6.54 -22.69
CA THR A 98 -11.54 -6.69 -23.66
C THR A 98 -10.68 -5.44 -23.70
N TYR A 99 -9.37 -5.64 -23.69
CA TYR A 99 -8.37 -4.59 -23.87
C TYR A 99 -7.94 -4.50 -25.35
N PRO A 100 -7.77 -3.30 -25.94
CA PRO A 100 -7.96 -2.00 -25.31
C PRO A 100 -9.44 -1.61 -25.20
N PHE A 101 -9.79 -0.93 -24.11
CA PHE A 101 -11.07 -0.26 -23.93
C PHE A 101 -10.86 1.23 -23.60
N THR A 102 -11.95 1.98 -23.55
CA THR A 102 -11.91 3.40 -23.21
C THR A 102 -12.86 3.67 -22.07
N TYR A 103 -12.35 4.27 -21.00
CA TYR A 103 -13.19 4.77 -19.91
C TYR A 103 -14.22 5.79 -20.41
N SER A 104 -15.35 5.89 -19.74
CA SER A 104 -16.30 6.98 -19.95
C SER A 104 -15.65 8.35 -19.72
N SER A 105 -16.28 9.42 -20.17
CA SER A 105 -15.79 10.79 -19.89
C SER A 105 -15.82 11.12 -18.41
N GLU A 106 -16.80 10.60 -17.68
CA GLU A 106 -16.93 10.74 -16.23
C GLU A 106 -15.82 9.99 -15.51
N ASP A 107 -15.65 8.69 -15.78
CA ASP A 107 -14.56 7.90 -15.20
C ASP A 107 -13.18 8.53 -15.46
N LYS A 108 -12.94 9.06 -16.68
CA LYS A 108 -11.68 9.74 -16.98
C LYS A 108 -11.44 10.97 -16.13
N THR A 109 -12.50 11.75 -15.90
CA THR A 109 -12.43 12.96 -15.09
C THR A 109 -12.17 12.59 -13.62
N ASP A 110 -12.91 11.62 -13.09
CA ASP A 110 -12.83 11.23 -11.70
C ASP A 110 -11.55 10.44 -11.36
N LEU A 111 -11.07 9.62 -12.28
CA LEU A 111 -9.76 8.95 -12.15
C LEU A 111 -8.62 9.96 -12.17
N GLY A 112 -8.72 11.01 -12.97
CA GLY A 112 -7.76 12.12 -12.98
C GLY A 112 -6.31 11.64 -12.92
N ALA A 113 -5.60 12.05 -11.87
CA ALA A 113 -4.19 11.71 -11.66
C ALA A 113 -3.91 10.20 -11.46
N PHE A 114 -4.93 9.39 -11.16
CA PHE A 114 -4.75 7.94 -11.04
C PHE A 114 -4.57 7.24 -12.40
N ALA A 115 -5.02 7.87 -13.49
CA ALA A 115 -4.89 7.33 -14.85
C ALA A 115 -3.71 7.94 -15.62
N VAL A 116 -2.89 8.79 -14.98
CA VAL A 116 -1.76 9.46 -15.63
C VAL A 116 -0.47 8.71 -15.33
N ALA A 117 0.14 8.13 -16.37
CA ALA A 117 1.50 7.58 -16.30
C ALA A 117 2.53 8.72 -16.18
N THR A 118 3.61 8.48 -15.46
CA THR A 118 4.71 9.44 -15.32
C THR A 118 5.42 9.63 -16.67
N SER A 119 5.56 8.55 -17.45
CA SER A 119 6.07 8.58 -18.82
C SER A 119 5.28 7.61 -19.68
N SER A 120 4.76 8.09 -20.81
CA SER A 120 4.08 7.25 -21.79
C SER A 120 5.04 6.50 -22.73
N ARG A 121 6.34 6.72 -22.60
CA ARG A 121 7.40 6.10 -23.40
C ARG A 121 8.60 5.80 -22.51
N GLY A 122 9.27 4.66 -22.76
CA GLY A 122 10.46 4.23 -22.03
C GLY A 122 10.37 2.79 -21.55
N ALA A 123 11.37 2.35 -20.79
CA ALA A 123 11.54 0.95 -20.41
C ALA A 123 10.30 0.32 -19.75
N VAL A 124 9.61 1.05 -18.87
CA VAL A 124 8.39 0.55 -18.20
C VAL A 124 7.24 0.39 -19.19
N SER A 125 7.04 1.36 -20.10
CA SER A 125 6.00 1.28 -21.14
C SER A 125 6.25 0.13 -22.10
N ASP A 126 7.49 -0.06 -22.54
CA ASP A 126 7.89 -1.13 -23.45
C ASP A 126 7.74 -2.49 -22.78
N TRP A 127 8.17 -2.60 -21.52
CA TRP A 127 8.01 -3.80 -20.72
C TRP A 127 6.53 -4.17 -20.50
N ALA A 128 5.68 -3.21 -20.12
CA ALA A 128 4.25 -3.41 -19.95
C ALA A 128 3.58 -3.80 -21.28
N GLY A 129 3.97 -3.16 -22.40
CA GLY A 129 3.48 -3.44 -23.74
C GLY A 129 3.75 -4.88 -24.20
N ALA A 130 4.83 -5.51 -23.73
CA ALA A 130 5.18 -6.88 -24.06
C ALA A 130 4.17 -7.93 -23.53
N PHE A 131 3.35 -7.58 -22.53
CA PHE A 131 2.26 -8.44 -22.03
C PHE A 131 1.03 -8.42 -22.94
N VAL A 132 0.91 -7.43 -23.82
CA VAL A 132 -0.22 -7.33 -24.77
C VAL A 132 0.06 -8.20 -25.98
N ARG A 133 -0.22 -9.50 -25.87
CA ARG A 133 0.09 -10.50 -26.92
C ARG A 133 -0.86 -10.46 -28.13
N SER A 134 -2.06 -9.94 -27.92
CA SER A 134 -3.08 -9.79 -28.97
C SER A 134 -3.95 -8.56 -28.71
N ARG A 135 -4.62 -8.09 -29.76
CA ARG A 135 -5.62 -7.03 -29.68
C ARG A 135 -6.84 -7.43 -30.52
N PRO A 136 -8.01 -7.67 -29.90
CA PRO A 136 -8.30 -7.56 -28.47
C PRO A 136 -7.70 -8.72 -27.64
N THR A 137 -7.55 -8.50 -26.32
CA THR A 137 -7.23 -9.53 -25.32
C THR A 137 -8.16 -9.37 -24.11
N ASP A 138 -8.33 -10.41 -23.29
CA ASP A 138 -9.11 -10.31 -22.07
C ASP A 138 -8.43 -9.38 -21.07
N THR A 139 -9.17 -8.39 -20.57
CA THR A 139 -8.64 -7.33 -19.69
C THR A 139 -8.12 -7.89 -18.37
N LEU A 140 -8.90 -8.75 -17.72
CA LEU A 140 -8.52 -9.28 -16.41
C LEU A 140 -7.33 -10.24 -16.53
N SER A 141 -7.29 -11.05 -17.59
CA SER A 141 -6.16 -11.94 -17.89
C SER A 141 -4.87 -11.14 -18.13
N LEU A 142 -4.93 -10.06 -18.92
CA LEU A 142 -3.78 -9.16 -19.13
C LEU A 142 -3.24 -8.60 -17.81
N LEU A 143 -4.12 -8.11 -16.94
CA LEU A 143 -3.72 -7.56 -15.64
C LEU A 143 -3.14 -8.64 -14.71
N LYS A 144 -3.71 -9.86 -14.72
CA LYS A 144 -3.18 -11.01 -13.98
C LYS A 144 -1.82 -11.46 -14.50
N ASP A 145 -1.64 -11.50 -15.81
CA ASP A 145 -0.35 -11.86 -16.43
C ASP A 145 0.73 -10.84 -16.07
N LEU A 146 0.42 -9.55 -16.12
CA LEU A 146 1.32 -8.49 -15.72
C LEU A 146 1.65 -8.56 -14.22
N ASN A 147 0.63 -8.74 -13.36
CA ASN A 147 0.79 -8.90 -11.91
C ASN A 147 1.72 -10.07 -11.55
N ALA A 148 1.52 -11.23 -12.17
CA ALA A 148 2.35 -12.41 -11.95
C ALA A 148 3.74 -12.28 -12.61
N GLY A 149 3.80 -11.62 -13.75
CA GLY A 149 4.99 -11.47 -14.59
C GLY A 149 6.07 -10.56 -14.00
N ILE A 150 5.73 -9.65 -13.09
CA ILE A 150 6.73 -8.79 -12.43
C ILE A 150 7.84 -9.61 -11.79
N LEU A 151 7.49 -10.65 -11.03
CA LEU A 151 8.48 -11.48 -10.33
C LEU A 151 9.28 -12.42 -11.24
N THR A 152 9.09 -12.38 -12.54
CA THR A 152 10.01 -13.02 -13.51
C THR A 152 11.20 -12.13 -13.85
N ASN A 153 11.06 -10.82 -13.65
CA ASN A 153 12.07 -9.81 -13.96
C ASN A 153 12.65 -9.16 -12.71
N VAL A 154 11.89 -9.12 -11.60
CA VAL A 154 12.24 -8.42 -10.37
C VAL A 154 12.24 -9.39 -9.20
N THR A 155 13.34 -9.46 -8.47
CA THR A 155 13.47 -10.26 -7.25
C THR A 155 12.99 -9.43 -6.05
N TYR A 156 12.08 -9.98 -5.25
CA TYR A 156 11.69 -9.35 -3.99
C TYR A 156 12.87 -9.29 -3.01
N ARG A 157 13.10 -8.13 -2.43
CA ARG A 157 14.09 -7.90 -1.36
C ARG A 157 13.54 -6.93 -0.33
N ILE A 158 13.77 -7.22 0.94
CA ILE A 158 13.55 -6.24 2.00
C ILE A 158 14.54 -5.08 1.77
N ARG A 159 14.05 -3.87 1.88
CA ARG A 159 14.84 -2.64 1.75
C ARG A 159 14.59 -1.74 2.95
N ASP A 160 15.67 -1.41 3.65
CA ASP A 160 15.66 -0.52 4.80
C ASP A 160 15.84 0.95 4.37
N GLU A 161 16.30 1.19 3.12
CA GLU A 161 16.45 2.54 2.59
C GLU A 161 15.12 3.27 2.51
N GLU A 162 15.13 4.53 2.90
CA GLU A 162 13.97 5.39 2.86
C GLU A 162 13.44 5.59 1.43
N GLY A 163 12.12 5.77 1.32
CA GLY A 163 11.46 6.06 0.06
C GLY A 163 11.18 4.82 -0.81
N THR A 164 10.71 5.09 -2.02
CA THR A 164 10.34 4.10 -3.04
C THR A 164 11.25 4.27 -4.24
N GLN A 165 11.80 3.18 -4.78
CA GLN A 165 12.51 3.21 -6.06
C GLN A 165 11.57 3.68 -7.17
N SER A 166 12.11 4.38 -8.18
CA SER A 166 11.30 4.62 -9.37
C SER A 166 11.01 3.30 -10.10
N PRO A 167 9.92 3.22 -10.87
CA PRO A 167 9.61 2.06 -11.70
C PRO A 167 10.77 1.64 -12.61
N GLU A 168 11.46 2.62 -13.23
CA GLU A 168 12.63 2.38 -14.08
C GLU A 168 13.79 1.80 -13.28
N GLN A 169 14.10 2.36 -12.10
CA GLN A 169 15.14 1.83 -11.21
C GLN A 169 14.83 0.40 -10.78
N THR A 170 13.56 0.09 -10.49
CA THR A 170 13.16 -1.27 -10.09
C THR A 170 13.39 -2.29 -11.21
N LEU A 171 13.11 -1.92 -12.47
CA LEU A 171 13.41 -2.74 -13.64
C LEU A 171 14.92 -2.87 -13.88
N GLU A 172 15.67 -1.78 -13.80
CA GLU A 172 17.13 -1.76 -14.02
C GLU A 172 17.89 -2.58 -12.98
N LEU A 173 17.54 -2.42 -11.70
CA LEU A 173 18.14 -3.17 -10.59
C LEU A 173 17.63 -4.62 -10.51
N ALA A 174 16.56 -4.95 -11.23
CA ALA A 174 15.88 -6.24 -11.19
C ALA A 174 15.57 -6.70 -9.75
N SER A 175 15.37 -5.77 -8.82
CA SER A 175 15.08 -6.05 -7.41
C SER A 175 14.39 -4.88 -6.72
N GLY A 176 13.51 -5.19 -5.74
CA GLY A 176 12.81 -4.18 -4.97
C GLY A 176 11.98 -4.78 -3.83
N SER A 177 11.52 -3.92 -2.93
CA SER A 177 10.59 -4.27 -1.86
C SER A 177 9.14 -4.24 -2.39
N CYS A 178 8.16 -4.59 -1.54
CA CYS A 178 6.74 -4.56 -1.92
C CYS A 178 6.30 -3.20 -2.46
N ARG A 179 6.77 -2.09 -1.85
CA ARG A 179 6.44 -0.74 -2.32
C ARG A 179 7.02 -0.41 -3.70
N ASP A 180 8.23 -0.91 -4.00
CA ASP A 180 8.89 -0.70 -5.28
C ASP A 180 8.21 -1.51 -6.39
N ILE A 181 7.89 -2.76 -6.09
CA ILE A 181 7.17 -3.68 -6.98
C ILE A 181 5.75 -3.16 -7.26
N ALA A 182 5.04 -2.66 -6.23
CA ALA A 182 3.74 -2.05 -6.40
C ALA A 182 3.81 -0.78 -7.26
N ALA A 183 4.83 0.07 -7.07
CA ALA A 183 5.04 1.27 -7.88
C ALA A 183 5.29 0.93 -9.36
N LEU A 184 6.10 -0.11 -9.63
CA LEU A 184 6.34 -0.60 -10.99
C LEU A 184 5.04 -1.10 -11.63
N PHE A 185 4.23 -1.90 -10.91
CA PHE A 185 2.95 -2.38 -11.42
C PHE A 185 1.99 -1.22 -11.74
N ILE A 186 1.87 -0.25 -10.83
CA ILE A 186 1.01 0.92 -10.99
C ILE A 186 1.39 1.72 -12.25
N GLU A 187 2.68 2.00 -12.42
CA GLU A 187 3.15 2.73 -13.61
C GLU A 187 2.93 1.92 -14.89
N ALA A 188 3.20 0.62 -14.87
CA ALA A 188 3.01 -0.26 -16.00
C ALA A 188 1.55 -0.29 -16.48
N VAL A 189 0.58 -0.45 -15.56
CA VAL A 189 -0.85 -0.46 -15.95
C VAL A 189 -1.33 0.91 -16.39
N ARG A 190 -0.78 2.01 -15.83
CA ARG A 190 -1.05 3.37 -16.31
C ARG A 190 -0.51 3.60 -17.73
N CYS A 191 0.66 3.08 -18.06
CA CYS A 191 1.19 3.10 -19.42
C CYS A 191 0.27 2.37 -20.43
N LEU A 192 -0.46 1.36 -19.96
CA LEU A 192 -1.49 0.66 -20.74
C LEU A 192 -2.85 1.38 -20.73
N GLY A 193 -2.98 2.51 -20.05
CA GLY A 193 -4.19 3.34 -20.01
C GLY A 193 -5.18 3.01 -18.88
N PHE A 194 -4.79 2.17 -17.91
CA PHE A 194 -5.63 1.88 -16.75
C PHE A 194 -5.48 2.94 -15.66
N GLY A 195 -6.58 3.20 -14.93
CA GLY A 195 -6.53 3.92 -13.67
C GLY A 195 -6.00 2.99 -12.56
N ALA A 196 -4.96 3.42 -11.83
CA ALA A 196 -4.37 2.64 -10.76
C ALA A 196 -3.94 3.52 -9.59
N ARG A 197 -3.94 2.96 -8.37
CA ARG A 197 -3.52 3.65 -7.15
C ARG A 197 -2.67 2.76 -6.25
N ALA A 198 -1.81 3.39 -5.47
CA ALA A 198 -1.03 2.73 -4.44
C ALA A 198 -1.87 2.54 -3.19
N VAL A 199 -1.69 1.40 -2.52
CA VAL A 199 -2.31 1.10 -1.23
C VAL A 199 -1.24 0.68 -0.24
N SER A 200 -1.33 1.21 0.98
CA SER A 200 -0.55 0.82 2.14
C SER A 200 -1.48 0.20 3.18
N GLY A 201 -1.00 -0.83 3.86
CA GLY A 201 -1.79 -1.50 4.89
C GLY A 201 -1.04 -2.67 5.51
N TYR A 202 -1.79 -3.70 5.87
CA TYR A 202 -1.25 -4.91 6.49
C TYR A 202 -1.58 -6.14 5.65
N LEU A 203 -0.66 -7.08 5.66
CA LEU A 203 -0.84 -8.41 5.08
C LEU A 203 -1.12 -9.41 6.19
N TYR A 204 -2.17 -10.19 6.05
CA TYR A 204 -2.42 -11.39 6.85
C TYR A 204 -1.90 -12.61 6.09
N ASP A 205 -1.03 -13.37 6.72
CA ASP A 205 -0.55 -14.65 6.19
C ASP A 205 -1.06 -15.81 7.05
N PRO A 206 -2.06 -16.57 6.59
CA PRO A 206 -2.61 -17.68 7.34
C PRO A 206 -1.65 -18.88 7.50
N GLN A 207 -0.53 -18.89 6.78
CA GLN A 207 0.47 -19.95 6.82
C GLN A 207 1.68 -19.59 7.71
N ALA A 208 1.81 -18.31 8.09
CA ALA A 208 2.88 -17.86 8.97
C ALA A 208 2.66 -18.32 10.42
N SER A 209 3.74 -18.44 11.18
CA SER A 209 3.64 -18.67 12.63
C SER A 209 2.96 -17.48 13.31
N VAL A 210 2.36 -17.70 14.49
CA VAL A 210 1.69 -16.64 15.27
C VAL A 210 2.64 -15.47 15.58
N ASP A 211 3.94 -15.74 15.64
CA ASP A 211 4.96 -14.72 15.90
C ASP A 211 5.39 -13.95 14.65
N ASP A 212 5.26 -14.54 13.46
CA ASP A 212 5.60 -13.94 12.16
C ASP A 212 4.38 -13.60 11.31
N GLY A 213 3.18 -13.65 11.86
CA GLY A 213 1.89 -13.67 11.18
C GLY A 213 1.43 -12.35 10.58
N GLY A 214 2.32 -11.45 10.18
CA GLY A 214 1.90 -10.23 9.49
C GLY A 214 3.01 -9.23 9.25
N SER A 215 2.79 -8.34 8.33
CA SER A 215 3.72 -7.26 8.00
C SER A 215 2.99 -6.01 7.53
N THR A 216 3.66 -4.85 7.60
CA THR A 216 3.28 -3.73 6.74
C THR A 216 3.46 -4.15 5.28
N HIS A 217 2.53 -3.77 4.45
CA HIS A 217 2.54 -4.17 3.05
C HIS A 217 2.09 -3.04 2.13
N ALA A 218 2.56 -3.07 0.90
CA ALA A 218 2.14 -2.17 -0.15
C ALA A 218 1.76 -2.96 -1.40
N TRP A 219 0.64 -2.57 -2.01
CA TRP A 219 0.11 -3.18 -3.22
C TRP A 219 -0.53 -2.13 -4.12
N ALA A 220 -1.14 -2.56 -5.20
CA ALA A 220 -1.84 -1.72 -6.14
C ALA A 220 -3.34 -2.03 -6.17
N GLU A 221 -4.13 -1.05 -6.55
CA GLU A 221 -5.49 -1.26 -7.00
C GLU A 221 -5.66 -0.68 -8.40
N VAL A 222 -6.39 -1.40 -9.26
CA VAL A 222 -6.73 -0.99 -10.62
C VAL A 222 -8.24 -0.82 -10.72
N TYR A 223 -8.68 0.30 -11.30
CA TYR A 223 -10.09 0.56 -11.55
C TYR A 223 -10.56 -0.09 -12.85
N LEU A 224 -11.61 -0.90 -12.74
CA LEU A 224 -12.30 -1.47 -13.89
C LEU A 224 -13.79 -1.10 -13.83
N PRO A 225 -14.37 -0.55 -14.91
CA PRO A 225 -15.80 -0.25 -15.01
C PRO A 225 -16.66 -1.45 -14.58
N GLY A 226 -17.68 -1.21 -13.77
CA GLY A 226 -18.57 -2.22 -13.21
C GLY A 226 -18.02 -2.93 -11.96
N ALA A 227 -16.72 -3.22 -11.91
CA ALA A 227 -16.08 -3.89 -10.78
C ALA A 227 -15.49 -2.93 -9.73
N GLY A 228 -15.22 -1.66 -10.11
CA GLY A 228 -14.57 -0.69 -9.25
C GLY A 228 -13.07 -0.95 -9.07
N TRP A 229 -12.55 -0.65 -7.88
CA TRP A 229 -11.15 -0.84 -7.55
C TRP A 229 -10.86 -2.30 -7.16
N ILE A 230 -10.03 -2.97 -7.95
CA ILE A 230 -9.60 -4.35 -7.73
C ILE A 230 -8.16 -4.36 -7.20
N ALA A 231 -7.94 -5.06 -6.10
CA ALA A 231 -6.60 -5.22 -5.51
C ALA A 231 -5.74 -6.20 -6.33
N PHE A 232 -4.52 -5.77 -6.62
CA PHE A 232 -3.45 -6.57 -7.24
C PHE A 232 -2.21 -6.51 -6.35
N ASP A 233 -1.79 -7.65 -5.87
CA ASP A 233 -0.57 -7.80 -5.08
C ASP A 233 0.50 -8.52 -5.91
N PRO A 234 1.36 -7.77 -6.61
CA PRO A 234 2.39 -8.37 -7.45
C PRO A 234 3.48 -9.07 -6.65
N THR A 235 3.68 -8.71 -5.37
CA THR A 235 4.65 -9.38 -4.49
C THR A 235 4.24 -10.82 -4.19
N HIS A 236 2.94 -11.10 -4.06
CA HIS A 236 2.42 -12.43 -3.78
C HIS A 236 1.67 -13.06 -4.97
N ARG A 237 1.66 -12.38 -6.14
CA ARG A 237 0.93 -12.81 -7.34
C ARG A 237 -0.55 -13.06 -7.08
N ARG A 238 -1.15 -12.28 -6.17
CA ARG A 238 -2.55 -12.41 -5.75
C ARG A 238 -3.41 -11.32 -6.39
N VAL A 239 -4.69 -11.63 -6.58
CA VAL A 239 -5.72 -10.67 -7.01
C VAL A 239 -6.91 -10.82 -6.09
N GLY A 240 -7.43 -9.69 -5.60
CA GLY A 240 -8.47 -9.65 -4.59
C GLY A 240 -7.92 -9.29 -3.20
N ALA A 241 -8.83 -9.08 -2.25
CA ALA A 241 -8.53 -8.45 -0.97
C ALA A 241 -8.49 -9.40 0.25
N ALA A 242 -8.62 -10.73 0.05
CA ALA A 242 -8.84 -11.68 1.15
C ALA A 242 -7.78 -11.64 2.27
N CYS A 243 -6.52 -11.36 1.93
CA CYS A 243 -5.41 -11.28 2.89
C CYS A 243 -4.92 -9.83 3.12
N LEU A 244 -5.58 -8.84 2.54
CA LEU A 244 -5.14 -7.46 2.55
C LEU A 244 -6.03 -6.61 3.44
N ILE A 245 -5.41 -5.81 4.31
CA ILE A 245 -6.10 -4.90 5.23
C ILE A 245 -5.65 -3.49 4.88
N PRO A 246 -6.39 -2.75 4.02
CA PRO A 246 -5.99 -1.43 3.58
C PRO A 246 -6.09 -0.41 4.72
N VAL A 247 -5.10 0.46 4.78
CA VAL A 247 -5.03 1.61 5.69
C VAL A 247 -5.16 2.91 4.92
N ALA A 248 -4.37 3.08 3.86
CA ALA A 248 -4.38 4.29 3.06
C ALA A 248 -4.17 3.97 1.58
N PHE A 249 -4.75 4.80 0.71
CA PHE A 249 -4.46 4.78 -0.72
C PHE A 249 -4.18 6.18 -1.25
N ALA A 250 -3.32 6.27 -2.25
CA ALA A 250 -3.03 7.51 -2.94
C ALA A 250 -2.50 7.24 -4.36
N ARG A 251 -2.11 8.31 -5.03
CA ARG A 251 -1.52 8.23 -6.37
C ARG A 251 -0.18 7.47 -6.38
N ASN A 252 0.61 7.61 -5.31
CA ASN A 252 1.92 6.95 -5.16
C ASN A 252 2.21 6.62 -3.69
N ASN A 253 3.19 5.74 -3.45
CA ASN A 253 3.54 5.24 -2.13
C ASN A 253 4.06 6.31 -1.16
N GLY A 254 4.73 7.35 -1.66
CA GLY A 254 5.27 8.43 -0.82
C GLY A 254 4.19 9.22 -0.08
N GLN A 255 2.94 9.18 -0.55
CA GLN A 255 1.81 9.87 0.08
C GLN A 255 1.13 9.07 1.20
N ILE A 256 1.42 7.76 1.30
CA ILE A 256 0.73 6.81 2.19
C ILE A 256 1.69 6.05 3.12
N MET A 257 2.81 6.68 3.48
CA MET A 257 3.73 6.11 4.47
C MET A 257 3.01 5.97 5.83
N PRO A 258 3.10 4.81 6.48
CA PRO A 258 2.42 4.57 7.77
C PRO A 258 2.78 5.57 8.86
N VAL A 259 4.05 5.91 8.95
CA VAL A 259 4.58 6.90 9.90
C VAL A 259 5.52 7.84 9.15
N THR A 260 5.28 9.13 9.26
CA THR A 260 6.19 10.18 8.80
C THR A 260 6.36 11.22 9.88
N GLY A 261 7.59 11.64 10.12
CA GLY A 261 7.91 12.61 11.16
C GLY A 261 9.39 12.94 11.13
N GLY A 262 9.85 13.64 12.14
CA GLY A 262 11.25 14.01 12.27
C GLY A 262 11.59 14.42 13.69
N TYR A 263 12.82 14.82 13.89
CA TYR A 263 13.32 15.31 15.17
C TYR A 263 14.24 16.52 14.97
N ALA A 264 14.35 17.33 15.98
CA ALA A 264 15.28 18.45 16.04
C ALA A 264 16.61 17.94 16.60
N GLY A 265 17.59 17.76 15.72
CA GLY A 265 18.89 17.20 16.04
C GLY A 265 19.76 17.07 14.80
N THR A 266 20.85 16.33 14.92
CA THR A 266 21.72 15.98 13.80
C THR A 266 21.49 14.53 13.34
N PRO A 267 21.91 14.13 12.14
CA PRO A 267 21.75 12.73 11.68
C PRO A 267 22.38 11.70 12.65
N GLU A 268 23.45 12.08 13.35
CA GLU A 268 24.18 11.25 14.30
C GLU A 268 23.36 10.98 15.59
N ASP A 269 22.35 11.80 15.86
CA ASP A 269 21.44 11.56 16.98
C ASP A 269 20.48 10.38 16.73
N PHE A 270 20.20 10.04 15.47
CA PHE A 270 19.40 8.85 15.14
C PHE A 270 20.24 7.58 15.28
N VAL A 271 19.75 6.62 16.06
CA VAL A 271 20.43 5.34 16.28
C VAL A 271 19.79 4.22 15.48
N GLU A 272 18.47 4.04 15.64
CA GLU A 272 17.76 2.96 14.95
C GLU A 272 16.25 3.20 14.91
N MET A 273 15.60 2.51 13.97
CA MET A 273 14.16 2.36 13.89
C MET A 273 13.84 0.86 13.79
N ASP A 274 12.89 0.41 14.57
CA ASP A 274 12.35 -0.95 14.49
C ASP A 274 10.86 -0.90 14.21
N VAL A 275 10.38 -1.80 13.32
CA VAL A 275 8.96 -1.92 12.99
C VAL A 275 8.54 -3.38 13.18
N SER A 276 7.58 -3.59 14.06
CA SER A 276 6.97 -4.90 14.31
C SER A 276 5.47 -4.85 14.00
N VAL A 277 5.00 -5.81 13.25
CA VAL A 277 3.58 -5.98 12.93
C VAL A 277 3.18 -7.42 13.19
N LYS A 278 2.05 -7.60 13.88
CA LYS A 278 1.40 -8.90 14.04
C LYS A 278 -0.05 -8.79 13.56
N VAL A 279 -0.45 -9.72 12.69
CA VAL A 279 -1.84 -9.86 12.25
C VAL A 279 -2.26 -11.29 12.56
N ILE A 280 -3.17 -11.44 13.50
CA ILE A 280 -3.61 -12.76 13.99
C ILE A 280 -5.12 -12.91 13.89
N GLU A 281 -5.57 -14.10 13.53
CA GLU A 281 -6.99 -14.43 13.61
C GLU A 281 -7.38 -14.65 15.07
N ILE A 282 -8.48 -14.01 15.47
CA ILE A 282 -9.04 -14.16 16.81
C ILE A 282 -10.39 -14.88 16.75
N GLN A 283 -10.59 -15.80 17.67
CA GLN A 283 -11.88 -16.48 17.85
C GLN A 283 -12.87 -15.52 18.53
N GLU A 284 -14.16 -15.75 18.29
CA GLU A 284 -15.26 -15.01 18.96
C GLU A 284 -15.27 -15.22 20.46
#